data_b780e82b030bb3a0bc6ced8c988f9d8b
#
_entry.id   b780e82b030bb3a0bc6ced8c988f9d8b
#
_cell.length_a   1.000
_cell.length_b   1.000
_cell.length_c   1.000
_cell.angle_alpha   90.00
_cell.angle_beta   90.00
_cell.angle_gamma   90.00
#
_symmetry.space_group_name_H-M   'P 1'
#
loop_
_entity.id
_entity.type
_entity.pdbx_description
1 polymer ?
#
loop_
_entity_poly.entity_id
_entity_poly.type
_entity_poly.pdbx_seq_one_letter_code
_entity_poly.pdbx_strand_id
1 'polypeptide(L)'
;VMVFQPLPEGAHRAVLPGYNYPYHEAIDFYHHYKEDIALFAEMGFKVFRMSIAWTRIYPNGVEETPNQAGLDFYRNVFLELKKYGIEPLVTIQHYDVPLYLEETFGGWKNRRLIELFDRYTETLSGIQGPGEILADLQ
;
A
#
# COMPACT_ATOMS: atom_id res chain seq x y z
N VAL A 1 -17.10 7.12 -6.00
CA VAL A 1 -17.24 5.80 -5.37
C VAL A 1 -17.08 4.76 -6.48
N MET A 2 -15.93 4.08 -6.56
CA MET A 2 -15.81 2.92 -7.43
C MET A 2 -16.67 1.81 -6.84
N VAL A 3 -17.81 1.55 -7.45
CA VAL A 3 -18.60 0.36 -7.14
C VAL A 3 -17.98 -0.77 -7.95
N PHE A 4 -17.24 -1.67 -7.30
CA PHE A 4 -16.84 -2.91 -7.93
C PHE A 4 -18.11 -3.70 -8.27
N GLN A 5 -18.42 -3.80 -9.56
CA GLN A 5 -19.48 -4.69 -9.99
C GLN A 5 -19.01 -6.13 -9.74
N PRO A 6 -19.84 -6.97 -9.12
CA PRO A 6 -19.52 -8.38 -8.97
C PRO A 6 -19.31 -8.99 -10.36
N LEU A 7 -18.27 -9.81 -10.49
CA LEU A 7 -18.04 -10.57 -11.72
C LEU A 7 -19.17 -11.60 -11.90
N PRO A 8 -19.55 -11.94 -13.14
CA PRO A 8 -20.41 -13.08 -13.42
C PRO A 8 -19.84 -14.35 -12.80
N GLU A 9 -20.72 -15.30 -12.49
CA GLU A 9 -20.32 -16.60 -11.92
C GLU A 9 -19.31 -17.29 -12.83
N GLY A 10 -18.19 -17.75 -12.26
CA GLY A 10 -17.09 -18.39 -13.00
C GLY A 10 -16.13 -17.45 -13.72
N ALA A 11 -16.34 -16.14 -13.66
CA ALA A 11 -15.41 -15.17 -14.24
C ALA A 11 -14.31 -14.78 -13.24
N HIS A 12 -13.08 -14.74 -13.71
CA HIS A 12 -11.90 -14.34 -12.94
C HIS A 12 -11.24 -13.12 -13.57
N ARG A 13 -10.70 -12.23 -12.72
CA ARG A 13 -9.85 -11.14 -13.19
C ARG A 13 -8.50 -11.71 -13.60
N ALA A 14 -8.04 -11.37 -14.80
CA ALA A 14 -6.75 -11.81 -15.32
C ALA A 14 -6.07 -10.69 -16.11
N VAL A 15 -4.74 -10.72 -16.11
CA VAL A 15 -3.94 -9.91 -17.02
C VAL A 15 -3.99 -10.54 -18.38
N LEU A 16 -4.53 -9.82 -19.38
CA LEU A 16 -4.65 -10.31 -20.75
C LEU A 16 -3.40 -9.99 -21.56
N PRO A 17 -2.84 -10.93 -22.31
CA PRO A 17 -1.69 -10.66 -23.16
C PRO A 17 -2.04 -9.64 -24.27
N GLY A 18 -1.07 -8.77 -24.58
CA GLY A 18 -1.24 -7.74 -25.62
C GLY A 18 -1.95 -6.46 -25.19
N TYR A 19 -2.40 -6.36 -23.94
CA TYR A 19 -2.93 -5.13 -23.36
C TYR A 19 -1.87 -4.38 -22.54
N ASN A 20 -1.91 -3.05 -22.58
CA ASN A 20 -1.05 -2.22 -21.77
C ASN A 20 -1.74 -1.91 -20.44
N TYR A 21 -1.04 -2.17 -19.34
CA TYR A 21 -1.50 -1.89 -17.97
C TYR A 21 -0.57 -0.86 -17.32
N PRO A 22 -0.80 0.45 -17.52
CA PRO A 22 0.13 1.49 -17.06
C PRO A 22 0.44 1.45 -15.57
N TYR A 23 -0.50 0.93 -14.77
CA TYR A 23 -0.36 0.87 -13.31
C TYR A 23 0.53 -0.29 -12.81
N HIS A 24 0.89 -1.25 -13.67
CA HIS A 24 1.76 -2.36 -13.25
C HIS A 24 3.19 -1.90 -12.98
N GLU A 25 3.66 -0.88 -13.68
CA GLU A 25 4.98 -0.30 -13.50
C GLU A 25 4.88 1.15 -12.99
N ALA A 26 3.96 1.95 -13.58
CA ALA A 26 3.75 3.35 -13.30
C ALA A 26 5.06 4.14 -13.38
N ILE A 27 5.41 4.89 -12.31
CA ILE A 27 6.69 5.61 -12.19
C ILE A 27 7.79 4.77 -11.56
N ASP A 28 7.53 3.51 -11.28
CA ASP A 28 8.46 2.58 -10.63
C ASP A 28 9.10 3.15 -9.34
N PHE A 29 8.27 3.79 -8.51
CA PHE A 29 8.73 4.39 -7.25
C PHE A 29 9.47 3.39 -6.34
N TYR A 30 9.14 2.10 -6.46
CA TYR A 30 9.81 1.05 -5.70
C TYR A 30 11.32 1.02 -5.91
N HIS A 31 11.78 1.22 -7.13
CA HIS A 31 13.21 1.21 -7.48
C HIS A 31 13.83 2.60 -7.44
N HIS A 32 13.04 3.67 -7.67
CA HIS A 32 13.53 5.04 -7.83
C HIS A 32 13.27 5.97 -6.64
N TYR A 33 12.66 5.47 -5.53
CA TYR A 33 12.24 6.32 -4.39
C TYR A 33 13.36 7.23 -3.83
N LYS A 34 14.63 6.80 -3.85
CA LYS A 34 15.73 7.62 -3.32
C LYS A 34 15.99 8.85 -4.19
N GLU A 35 15.96 8.67 -5.50
CA GLU A 35 16.15 9.73 -6.47
C GLU A 35 14.97 10.69 -6.43
N ASP A 36 13.75 10.14 -6.41
CA ASP A 36 12.51 10.91 -6.33
C ASP A 36 12.45 11.75 -5.04
N ILE A 37 12.79 11.17 -3.89
CA ILE A 37 12.80 11.88 -2.61
C ILE A 37 13.86 13.00 -2.61
N ALA A 38 15.02 12.78 -3.21
CA ALA A 38 16.03 13.83 -3.35
C ALA A 38 15.50 15.01 -4.18
N LEU A 39 14.77 14.73 -5.28
CA LEU A 39 14.10 15.77 -6.08
C LEU A 39 13.01 16.49 -5.29
N PHE A 40 12.21 15.78 -4.49
CA PHE A 40 11.22 16.43 -3.61
C PHE A 40 11.88 17.38 -2.60
N ALA A 41 13.04 16.99 -2.07
CA ALA A 41 13.81 17.83 -1.16
C ALA A 41 14.35 19.08 -1.86
N GLU A 42 14.85 18.95 -3.09
CA GLU A 42 15.31 20.07 -3.92
C GLU A 42 14.16 21.03 -4.22
N MET A 43 12.96 20.52 -4.48
CA MET A 43 11.73 21.30 -4.66
C MET A 43 11.24 21.99 -3.37
N GLY A 44 11.81 21.66 -2.21
CA GLY A 44 11.48 22.25 -0.91
C GLY A 44 10.27 21.62 -0.21
N PHE A 45 9.88 20.42 -0.56
CA PHE A 45 8.78 19.70 0.09
C PHE A 45 9.07 19.48 1.58
N LYS A 46 8.03 19.65 2.42
CA LYS A 46 8.10 19.41 3.86
C LYS A 46 7.26 18.22 4.29
N VAL A 47 6.29 17.84 3.47
CA VAL A 47 5.41 16.69 3.71
C VAL A 47 5.30 15.90 2.41
N PHE A 48 5.36 14.58 2.50
CA PHE A 48 5.11 13.67 1.40
C PHE A 48 3.98 12.71 1.75
N ARG A 49 2.83 12.85 1.08
CA ARG A 49 1.70 11.93 1.25
C ARG A 49 1.86 10.73 0.34
N MET A 50 1.76 9.52 0.93
CA MET A 50 1.78 8.26 0.20
C MET A 50 0.85 7.24 0.84
N SER A 51 0.43 6.24 0.09
CA SER A 51 -0.27 5.07 0.62
C SER A 51 0.67 3.88 0.78
N ILE A 52 0.34 3.01 1.75
CA ILE A 52 0.95 1.70 1.87
C ILE A 52 0.02 0.70 1.18
N ALA A 53 0.54 -0.08 0.23
CA ALA A 53 -0.22 -1.11 -0.43
C ALA A 53 -0.37 -2.33 0.49
N TRP A 54 -1.61 -2.67 0.85
CA TRP A 54 -1.91 -3.83 1.69
C TRP A 54 -1.29 -5.12 1.11
N THR A 55 -1.41 -5.30 -0.20
CA THR A 55 -0.85 -6.46 -0.91
C THR A 55 0.68 -6.57 -0.86
N ARG A 56 1.39 -5.48 -0.57
CA ARG A 56 2.85 -5.53 -0.40
C ARG A 56 3.24 -6.10 0.96
N ILE A 57 2.37 -5.94 1.95
CA ILE A 57 2.57 -6.44 3.32
C ILE A 57 1.94 -7.84 3.49
N TYR A 58 0.71 -8.01 3.00
CA TYR A 58 -0.03 -9.27 3.01
C TYR A 58 -0.61 -9.50 1.61
N PRO A 59 0.08 -10.23 0.72
CA PRO A 59 -0.31 -10.38 -0.69
C PRO A 59 -1.75 -10.85 -0.92
N ASN A 60 -2.25 -11.78 -0.12
CA ASN A 60 -3.64 -12.24 -0.16
C ASN A 60 -4.49 -11.65 0.98
N GLY A 61 -3.88 -10.97 1.95
CA GLY A 61 -4.56 -10.40 3.11
C GLY A 61 -4.86 -11.36 4.25
N VAL A 62 -4.56 -12.65 4.11
CA VAL A 62 -4.87 -13.73 5.07
C VAL A 62 -3.63 -14.37 5.70
N GLU A 63 -2.44 -14.03 5.23
CA GLU A 63 -1.19 -14.59 5.73
C GLU A 63 -1.03 -14.34 7.23
N GLU A 64 -0.41 -15.29 7.93
CA GLU A 64 -0.13 -15.18 9.36
C GLU A 64 1.05 -14.23 9.66
N THR A 65 1.99 -14.16 8.72
CA THR A 65 3.18 -13.31 8.84
C THR A 65 3.28 -12.33 7.68
N PRO A 66 3.69 -11.08 7.95
CA PRO A 66 3.83 -10.08 6.91
C PRO A 66 5.04 -10.38 6.00
N ASN A 67 4.98 -9.87 4.78
CA ASN A 67 6.11 -9.87 3.86
C ASN A 67 7.19 -8.90 4.35
N GLN A 68 8.32 -9.44 4.83
CA GLN A 68 9.40 -8.65 5.39
C GLN A 68 10.00 -7.66 4.36
N ALA A 69 10.14 -8.07 3.11
CA ALA A 69 10.64 -7.17 2.05
C ALA A 69 9.74 -5.95 1.84
N GLY A 70 8.42 -6.13 1.99
CA GLY A 70 7.46 -5.01 1.94
C GLY A 70 7.63 -4.05 3.10
N LEU A 71 7.79 -4.57 4.32
CA LEU A 71 8.04 -3.77 5.52
C LEU A 71 9.36 -2.99 5.42
N ASP A 72 10.41 -3.66 4.98
CA ASP A 72 11.75 -3.05 4.81
C ASP A 72 11.74 -1.94 3.77
N PHE A 73 10.98 -2.12 2.68
CA PHE A 73 10.80 -1.08 1.66
C PHE A 73 10.21 0.20 2.27
N TYR A 74 9.07 0.12 2.95
CA TYR A 74 8.44 1.31 3.55
C TYR A 74 9.29 1.93 4.64
N ARG A 75 9.96 1.12 5.47
CA ARG A 75 10.93 1.62 6.46
C ARG A 75 12.03 2.42 5.78
N ASN A 76 12.60 1.92 4.70
CA ASN A 76 13.66 2.60 3.96
C ASN A 76 13.16 3.91 3.32
N VAL A 77 11.94 3.94 2.79
CA VAL A 77 11.30 5.16 2.27
C VAL A 77 11.19 6.21 3.38
N PHE A 78 10.70 5.83 4.57
CA PHE A 78 10.55 6.76 5.69
C PHE A 78 11.89 7.28 6.21
N LEU A 79 12.91 6.43 6.26
CA LEU A 79 14.26 6.84 6.63
C LEU A 79 14.85 7.82 5.60
N GLU A 80 14.61 7.60 4.32
CA GLU A 80 15.07 8.51 3.26
C GLU A 80 14.36 9.86 3.34
N LEU A 81 13.03 9.89 3.52
CA LEU A 81 12.27 11.12 3.73
C LEU A 81 12.81 11.92 4.93
N LYS A 82 13.05 11.23 6.05
CA LYS A 82 13.57 11.86 7.26
C LYS A 82 14.95 12.47 7.07
N LYS A 83 15.82 11.85 6.30
CA LYS A 83 17.15 12.36 5.96
C LYS A 83 17.09 13.79 5.39
N TYR A 84 16.02 14.11 4.65
CA TYR A 84 15.79 15.42 4.05
C TYR A 84 14.83 16.31 4.86
N GLY A 85 14.37 15.86 6.03
CA GLY A 85 13.42 16.60 6.86
C GLY A 85 12.03 16.71 6.23
N ILE A 86 11.64 15.70 5.44
CA ILE A 86 10.31 15.56 4.84
C ILE A 86 9.49 14.62 5.72
N GLU A 87 8.33 15.09 6.20
CA GLU A 87 7.43 14.30 7.03
C GLU A 87 6.55 13.38 6.16
N PRO A 88 6.52 12.06 6.43
CA PRO A 88 5.59 11.17 5.75
C PRO A 88 4.17 11.32 6.28
N LEU A 89 3.21 11.57 5.40
CA LEU A 89 1.77 11.47 5.68
C LEU A 89 1.25 10.18 5.04
N VAL A 90 0.94 9.18 5.86
CA VAL A 90 0.63 7.82 5.38
C VAL A 90 -0.86 7.59 5.31
N THR A 91 -1.35 7.25 4.12
CA THR A 91 -2.69 6.68 3.93
C THR A 91 -2.58 5.16 4.07
N ILE A 92 -3.22 4.61 5.09
CA ILE A 92 -3.10 3.18 5.45
C ILE A 92 -3.72 2.29 4.37
N GLN A 93 -4.86 2.71 3.79
CA GLN A 93 -5.54 1.98 2.72
C GLN A 93 -6.16 2.99 1.74
N HIS A 94 -5.90 2.81 0.45
CA HIS A 94 -6.40 3.68 -0.61
C HIS A 94 -7.03 2.86 -1.74
N TYR A 95 -8.17 2.19 -1.44
CA TYR A 95 -8.96 1.34 -2.35
C TYR A 95 -8.28 0.05 -2.84
N ASP A 96 -7.10 -0.28 -2.36
CA ASP A 96 -6.26 -1.41 -2.77
C ASP A 96 -6.44 -2.64 -1.88
N VAL A 97 -7.66 -3.13 -1.76
CA VAL A 97 -7.95 -4.39 -1.05
C VAL A 97 -7.35 -5.57 -1.84
N PRO A 98 -6.66 -6.51 -1.18
CA PRO A 98 -6.19 -7.72 -1.85
C PRO A 98 -7.31 -8.44 -2.60
N LEU A 99 -7.05 -8.77 -3.87
CA LEU A 99 -8.06 -9.40 -4.75
C LEU A 99 -8.63 -10.68 -4.14
N TYR A 100 -7.78 -11.48 -3.49
CA TYR A 100 -8.22 -12.69 -2.79
C TYR A 100 -9.34 -12.42 -1.76
N LEU A 101 -9.27 -11.31 -1.02
CA LEU A 101 -10.30 -10.94 -0.04
C LEU A 101 -11.62 -10.55 -0.73
N GLU A 102 -11.53 -9.90 -1.89
CA GLU A 102 -12.72 -9.57 -2.68
C GLU A 102 -13.39 -10.83 -3.24
N GLU A 103 -12.61 -11.73 -3.83
CA GLU A 103 -13.13 -12.96 -4.45
C GLU A 103 -13.61 -13.99 -3.44
N THR A 104 -12.91 -14.12 -2.29
CA THR A 104 -13.22 -15.16 -1.30
C THR A 104 -14.28 -14.72 -0.30
N PHE A 105 -14.25 -13.46 0.13
CA PHE A 105 -15.09 -12.96 1.21
C PHE A 105 -16.09 -11.89 0.75
N GLY A 106 -16.01 -11.41 -0.49
CA GLY A 106 -16.86 -10.31 -0.98
C GLY A 106 -16.40 -8.93 -0.47
N GLY A 107 -15.14 -8.79 -0.10
CA GLY A 107 -14.55 -7.54 0.33
C GLY A 107 -15.18 -6.99 1.61
N TRP A 108 -15.30 -5.66 1.70
CA TRP A 108 -15.80 -4.94 2.87
C TRP A 108 -17.24 -5.28 3.28
N LYS A 109 -17.97 -6.09 2.53
CA LYS A 109 -19.28 -6.60 2.92
C LYS A 109 -19.19 -7.68 3.99
N ASN A 110 -18.02 -8.30 4.18
CA ASN A 110 -17.79 -9.38 5.13
C ASN A 110 -17.08 -8.86 6.38
N ARG A 111 -17.64 -9.16 7.56
CA ARG A 111 -17.05 -8.76 8.85
C ARG A 111 -15.64 -9.34 9.10
N ARG A 112 -15.28 -10.43 8.40
CA ARG A 112 -13.92 -11.01 8.47
C ARG A 112 -12.83 -10.00 8.09
N LEU A 113 -13.14 -9.05 7.20
CA LEU A 113 -12.19 -8.04 6.80
C LEU A 113 -11.80 -7.10 7.95
N ILE A 114 -12.65 -6.92 8.94
CA ILE A 114 -12.33 -6.10 10.13
C ILE A 114 -11.12 -6.67 10.85
N GLU A 115 -11.11 -7.99 11.13
CA GLU A 115 -9.99 -8.66 11.81
C GLU A 115 -8.71 -8.65 10.97
N LEU A 116 -8.85 -8.84 9.65
CA LEU A 116 -7.71 -8.84 8.72
C LEU A 116 -7.11 -7.45 8.56
N PHE A 117 -7.96 -6.42 8.53
CA PHE A 117 -7.53 -5.03 8.47
C PHE A 117 -6.90 -4.57 9.78
N ASP A 118 -7.45 -4.96 10.92
CA ASP A 118 -6.89 -4.69 12.25
C ASP A 118 -5.45 -5.24 12.35
N ARG A 119 -5.25 -6.50 12.00
CA ARG A 119 -3.91 -7.10 11.93
C ARG A 119 -2.96 -6.35 10.99
N TYR A 120 -3.45 -5.91 9.84
CA TYR A 120 -2.68 -5.11 8.90
C TYR A 120 -2.26 -3.78 9.54
N THR A 121 -3.18 -3.06 10.17
CA THR A 121 -2.88 -1.78 10.83
C THR A 121 -1.94 -1.93 12.01
N GLU A 122 -2.08 -2.98 12.82
CA GLU A 122 -1.13 -3.32 13.89
C GLU A 122 0.29 -3.54 13.35
N THR A 123 0.39 -4.28 12.25
CA THR A 123 1.70 -4.52 11.59
C THR A 123 2.33 -3.21 11.11
N LEU A 124 1.53 -2.29 10.55
CA LEU A 124 2.03 -1.00 10.09
C LEU A 124 2.51 -0.11 11.24
N SER A 125 1.85 -0.18 12.40
CA SER A 125 2.29 0.57 13.59
C SER A 125 3.69 0.15 14.06
N GLY A 126 4.12 -1.07 13.71
CA GLY A 126 5.47 -1.59 13.96
C GLY A 126 6.52 -1.12 12.94
N ILE A 127 6.13 -0.49 11.83
CA ILE A 127 7.09 0.11 10.88
C ILE A 127 7.64 1.42 11.49
N GLN A 128 8.33 1.32 12.61
CA GLN A 128 8.90 2.49 13.26
C GLN A 128 10.17 2.95 12.52
N GLY A 129 10.07 4.13 11.89
CA GLY A 129 11.20 5.02 11.76
C GLY A 129 11.28 5.91 13.02
N PRO A 130 12.41 6.57 13.30
CA PRO A 130 12.49 7.52 14.41
C PRO A 130 11.66 8.78 14.07
N GLY A 131 10.43 8.86 14.57
CA GLY A 131 9.46 9.96 14.37
C GLY A 131 8.03 9.42 14.38
N GLU A 132 7.06 10.25 14.73
CA GLU A 132 5.64 9.92 14.58
C GLU A 132 5.29 9.83 13.10
N ILE A 133 4.67 8.74 12.70
CA ILE A 133 4.04 8.63 11.39
C ILE A 133 2.66 9.25 11.54
N LEU A 134 2.41 10.38 10.87
CA LEU A 134 1.07 10.92 10.74
C LEU A 134 0.26 9.99 9.84
N ALA A 135 -0.66 9.24 10.41
CA ALA A 135 -1.56 8.35 9.67
C ALA A 135 -2.88 9.06 9.37
N ASP A 136 -3.27 9.06 8.11
CA ASP A 136 -4.60 9.48 7.65
C ASP A 136 -5.39 8.24 7.23
N LEU A 137 -6.61 8.11 7.77
CA LEU A 137 -7.58 7.07 7.42
C LEU A 137 -8.58 7.70 6.43
N GLN A 138 -8.46 7.40 5.16
CA GLN A 138 -9.46 7.77 4.15
C GLN A 138 -10.35 6.59 3.78
#